data_eb16bce382da9a42ba26ecb2486718bd
#
_entry.id   eb16bce382da9a42ba26ecb2486718bd
#
_cell.length_a   1.000
_cell.length_b   1.000
_cell.length_c   1.000
_cell.angle_alpha   90.00
_cell.angle_beta   90.00
_cell.angle_gamma   90.00
#
_symmetry.space_group_name_H-M   'P 1'
#
loop_
_entity.id
_entity.type
_entity.pdbx_description
1 polymer ?
#
loop_
_entity_poly.entity_id
_entity_poly.type
_entity_poly.pdbx_seq_one_letter_code
_entity_poly.pdbx_strand_id
1 'polypeptide(L)'
;MNDVSLVITSCGRFDLLERTLDSFFKYNTYPIKEVIITEDSTEGKKLEKLVSKYKDQNFKLIVNETRIGQIKSIDKAYKEVKTEYVFHCEDDWEFLREGFIEKSMDMLKEDPKIAVV
;
A
#
# COMPACT_ATOMS: atom_id res chain seq x y z
N MET A 1 19.14 -4.37 4.37
CA MET A 1 18.62 -3.01 4.41
C MET A 1 17.14 -3.02 4.70
N ASN A 2 16.64 -1.93 5.27
CA ASN A 2 15.26 -1.90 5.77
C ASN A 2 14.29 -1.37 4.73
N ASP A 3 14.27 -1.99 3.57
CA ASP A 3 13.38 -1.59 2.48
C ASP A 3 11.93 -1.96 2.80
N VAL A 4 11.01 -1.08 2.47
CA VAL A 4 9.58 -1.23 2.73
C VAL A 4 8.79 -1.10 1.45
N SER A 5 7.85 -2.01 1.24
CA SER A 5 6.83 -1.89 0.20
C SER A 5 5.53 -1.44 0.84
N LEU A 6 4.84 -0.51 0.19
CA LEU A 6 3.47 -0.15 0.57
C LEU A 6 2.51 -1.06 -0.21
N VAL A 7 1.61 -1.72 0.51
CA VAL A 7 0.56 -2.54 -0.10
C VAL A 7 -0.79 -1.95 0.25
N ILE A 8 -1.62 -1.71 -0.75
CA ILE A 8 -2.98 -1.18 -0.55
C ILE A 8 -3.97 -2.10 -1.25
N THR A 9 -5.00 -2.53 -0.51
CA THR A 9 -6.11 -3.29 -1.08
C THR A 9 -7.26 -2.34 -1.37
N SER A 10 -7.80 -2.42 -2.58
CA SER A 10 -8.83 -1.50 -3.09
C SER A 10 -9.92 -2.28 -3.84
N CYS A 11 -11.14 -1.78 -3.76
CA CYS A 11 -12.27 -2.34 -4.51
C CYS A 11 -13.29 -1.26 -4.85
N GLY A 12 -13.05 -0.54 -5.95
CA GLY A 12 -14.01 0.40 -6.52
C GLY A 12 -14.22 1.72 -5.80
N ARG A 13 -13.57 1.95 -4.66
CA ARG A 13 -13.74 3.17 -3.87
C ARG A 13 -12.64 4.18 -4.19
N PHE A 14 -12.60 4.65 -5.43
CA PHE A 14 -11.48 5.47 -5.91
C PHE A 14 -11.37 6.82 -5.22
N ASP A 15 -12.48 7.41 -4.77
CA ASP A 15 -12.45 8.65 -4.00
C ASP A 15 -11.71 8.47 -2.67
N LEU A 16 -11.99 7.36 -1.99
CA LEU A 16 -11.32 7.04 -0.73
C LEU A 16 -9.86 6.68 -0.97
N LEU A 17 -9.59 5.93 -2.01
CA LEU A 17 -8.21 5.56 -2.36
C LEU A 17 -7.37 6.81 -2.65
N GLU A 18 -7.92 7.77 -3.38
CA GLU A 18 -7.22 9.03 -3.65
C GLU A 18 -6.88 9.77 -2.35
N ARG A 19 -7.83 9.85 -1.43
CA ARG A 19 -7.59 10.47 -0.13
C ARG A 19 -6.51 9.73 0.66
N THR A 20 -6.54 8.40 0.62
CA THR A 20 -5.53 7.58 1.29
C THR A 20 -4.14 7.86 0.72
N LEU A 21 -4.00 7.86 -0.61
CA LEU A 21 -2.73 8.11 -1.27
C LEU A 21 -2.23 9.53 -1.01
N ASP A 22 -3.11 10.54 -1.15
CA ASP A 22 -2.74 11.93 -0.90
C ASP A 22 -2.23 12.12 0.53
N SER A 23 -2.92 11.57 1.52
CA SER A 23 -2.50 11.71 2.92
C SER A 23 -1.23 10.90 3.20
N PHE A 24 -1.11 9.71 2.62
CA PHE A 24 0.11 8.91 2.79
C PHE A 24 1.33 9.66 2.28
N PHE A 25 1.30 10.13 1.03
CA PHE A 25 2.46 10.81 0.45
C PHE A 25 2.72 12.17 1.07
N LYS A 26 1.70 12.82 1.64
CA LYS A 26 1.87 14.07 2.36
C LYS A 26 2.64 13.89 3.66
N TYR A 27 2.35 12.83 4.41
CA TYR A 27 2.88 12.64 5.76
C TYR A 27 4.01 11.62 5.87
N ASN A 28 4.18 10.76 4.85
CA ASN A 28 5.20 9.73 4.91
C ASN A 28 6.61 10.33 4.80
N THR A 29 7.45 10.01 5.78
CA THR A 29 8.86 10.43 5.82
C THR A 29 9.83 9.26 5.65
N TYR A 30 9.32 8.03 5.48
CA TYR A 30 10.14 6.85 5.30
C TYR A 30 10.18 6.45 3.81
N PRO A 31 11.37 6.18 3.23
CA PRO A 31 11.46 5.81 1.82
C PRO A 31 10.68 4.53 1.50
N ILE A 32 9.85 4.59 0.48
CA ILE A 32 9.08 3.44 -0.01
C ILE A 32 9.69 2.96 -1.32
N LYS A 33 10.05 1.69 -1.38
CA LYS A 33 10.68 1.09 -2.55
C LYS A 33 9.69 0.87 -3.70
N GLU A 34 8.48 0.43 -3.36
CA GLU A 34 7.42 0.16 -4.34
C GLU A 34 6.07 0.30 -3.68
N VAL A 35 5.06 0.63 -4.48
CA VAL A 35 3.66 0.70 -4.04
C VAL A 35 2.87 -0.33 -4.84
N ILE A 36 2.33 -1.31 -4.16
CA ILE A 36 1.53 -2.37 -4.79
C ILE A 36 0.07 -2.13 -4.44
N ILE A 37 -0.78 -1.97 -5.45
CA ILE A 37 -2.22 -1.78 -5.26
C ILE A 37 -2.96 -2.91 -5.95
N THR A 38 -3.82 -3.60 -5.20
CA THR A 38 -4.74 -4.58 -5.78
C THR A 38 -6.10 -3.93 -5.95
N GLU A 39 -6.71 -4.13 -7.11
CA GLU A 39 -8.03 -3.60 -7.41
C GLU A 39 -8.98 -4.76 -7.75
N ASP A 40 -9.97 -4.96 -6.91
CA ASP A 40 -10.90 -6.10 -7.02
C ASP A 40 -12.22 -5.74 -7.70
N SER A 41 -12.38 -4.49 -8.16
CA SER A 41 -13.58 -4.04 -8.85
C SER A 41 -13.56 -4.29 -10.36
N THR A 42 -12.44 -4.76 -10.91
CA THR A 42 -12.17 -4.93 -12.34
C THR A 42 -12.04 -3.63 -13.14
N GLU A 43 -12.06 -2.47 -12.48
CA GLU A 43 -11.98 -1.16 -13.15
C GLU A 43 -10.54 -0.62 -13.21
N GLY A 44 -9.65 -1.37 -13.86
CA GLY A 44 -8.23 -1.05 -13.92
C GLY A 44 -7.90 0.29 -14.55
N LYS A 45 -8.68 0.74 -15.54
CA LYS A 45 -8.43 2.02 -16.19
C LYS A 45 -8.61 3.21 -15.24
N LYS A 46 -9.58 3.13 -14.34
CA LYS A 46 -9.79 4.17 -13.33
C LYS A 46 -8.62 4.21 -12.36
N LEU A 47 -8.10 3.05 -11.97
CA LEU A 47 -6.93 2.96 -11.11
C LEU A 47 -5.70 3.54 -11.80
N GLU A 48 -5.44 3.18 -13.04
CA GLU A 48 -4.31 3.72 -13.80
C GLU A 48 -4.35 5.23 -13.89
N LYS A 49 -5.53 5.79 -14.14
CA LYS A 49 -5.71 7.24 -14.21
C LYS A 49 -5.43 7.89 -12.87
N LEU A 50 -5.90 7.30 -11.78
CA LEU A 50 -5.68 7.82 -10.44
C LEU A 50 -4.19 7.87 -10.09
N VAL A 51 -3.48 6.76 -10.28
CA VAL A 51 -2.06 6.69 -9.89
C VAL A 51 -1.16 7.53 -10.79
N SER A 52 -1.60 7.90 -11.97
CA SER A 52 -0.83 8.75 -12.87
C SER A 52 -0.52 10.13 -12.28
N LYS A 53 -1.23 10.54 -11.23
CA LYS A 53 -0.97 11.79 -10.51
C LYS A 53 0.32 11.75 -9.69
N TYR A 54 0.79 10.55 -9.34
CA TYR A 54 1.94 10.36 -8.43
C TYR A 54 3.15 9.87 -9.22
N LYS A 55 3.71 10.74 -10.05
CA LYS A 55 4.72 10.36 -11.06
C LYS A 55 6.04 9.87 -10.49
N ASP A 56 6.39 10.28 -9.27
CA ASP A 56 7.68 9.94 -8.67
C ASP A 56 7.66 8.61 -7.91
N GLN A 57 6.52 7.91 -7.91
CA GLN A 57 6.35 6.67 -7.18
C GLN A 57 6.41 5.46 -8.10
N ASN A 58 6.95 4.36 -7.58
CA ASN A 58 7.04 3.11 -8.31
C ASN A 58 5.80 2.26 -8.02
N PHE A 59 4.78 2.37 -8.87
CA PHE A 59 3.54 1.62 -8.69
C PHE A 59 3.56 0.29 -9.41
N LYS A 60 3.01 -0.73 -8.75
CA LYS A 60 2.69 -2.01 -9.36
C LYS A 60 1.21 -2.27 -9.12
N LEU A 61 0.44 -2.34 -10.20
CA LEU A 61 -1.01 -2.47 -10.13
C LEU A 61 -1.41 -3.91 -10.46
N ILE A 62 -2.22 -4.50 -9.60
CA ILE A 62 -2.77 -5.84 -9.79
C ILE A 62 -4.29 -5.71 -9.88
N VAL A 63 -4.81 -5.74 -11.09
CA VAL A 63 -6.25 -5.62 -11.33
C VAL A 63 -6.82 -7.01 -11.57
N ASN A 64 -7.80 -7.38 -10.76
CA ASN A 64 -8.43 -8.69 -10.88
C ASN A 64 -9.45 -8.68 -12.04
N GLU A 65 -9.42 -9.70 -12.87
CA GLU A 65 -10.37 -9.83 -13.99
C GLU A 65 -11.78 -10.12 -13.51
N THR A 66 -11.88 -10.80 -12.35
CA THR A 66 -13.14 -11.06 -11.68
C THR A 66 -12.95 -10.77 -10.20
N ARG A 67 -14.05 -10.52 -9.52
CA ARG A 67 -14.00 -10.24 -8.07
C ARG A 67 -13.62 -11.50 -7.30
N ILE A 68 -12.51 -11.49 -6.58
CA ILE A 68 -11.98 -12.66 -5.85
C ILE A 68 -11.95 -12.48 -4.34
N GLY A 69 -12.26 -11.29 -3.85
CA GLY A 69 -12.28 -10.98 -2.42
C GLY A 69 -10.96 -10.47 -1.88
N GLN A 70 -11.02 -9.92 -0.68
CA GLN A 70 -9.88 -9.24 -0.05
C GLN A 70 -8.73 -10.20 0.28
N ILE A 71 -9.03 -11.38 0.81
CA ILE A 71 -7.99 -12.34 1.23
C ILE A 71 -7.14 -12.78 0.05
N LYS A 72 -7.78 -13.15 -1.06
CA LYS A 72 -7.05 -13.57 -2.27
C LYS A 72 -6.30 -12.41 -2.91
N SER A 73 -6.83 -11.20 -2.83
CA SER A 73 -6.16 -10.00 -3.33
C SER A 73 -4.90 -9.71 -2.52
N ILE A 74 -4.95 -9.84 -1.20
CA ILE A 74 -3.80 -9.68 -0.32
C ILE A 74 -2.72 -10.71 -0.67
N ASP A 75 -3.10 -11.96 -0.85
CA ASP A 75 -2.16 -13.02 -1.24
C ASP A 75 -1.44 -12.70 -2.54
N LYS A 76 -2.17 -12.21 -3.55
CA LYS A 76 -1.55 -11.80 -4.81
C LYS A 76 -0.54 -10.68 -4.61
N ALA A 77 -0.90 -9.67 -3.80
CA ALA A 77 0.00 -8.55 -3.52
C ALA A 77 1.27 -9.01 -2.83
N TYR A 78 1.14 -9.83 -1.82
CA TYR A 78 2.30 -10.29 -1.06
C TYR A 78 3.26 -11.14 -1.89
N LYS A 79 2.77 -11.88 -2.87
CA LYS A 79 3.64 -12.64 -3.79
C LYS A 79 4.52 -11.72 -4.64
N GLU A 80 4.11 -10.48 -4.84
CA GLU A 80 4.85 -9.51 -5.63
C GLU A 80 5.80 -8.65 -4.81
N VAL A 81 5.74 -8.74 -3.48
CA VAL A 81 6.61 -7.97 -2.59
C VAL A 81 8.04 -8.49 -2.69
N LYS A 82 8.98 -7.57 -2.93
CA LYS A 82 10.41 -7.90 -3.06
C LYS A 82 11.26 -7.27 -1.97
N THR A 83 10.63 -6.58 -1.03
CA THR A 83 11.32 -5.93 0.08
C THR A 83 11.19 -6.76 1.35
N GLU A 84 12.04 -6.44 2.35
CA GLU A 84 12.04 -7.14 3.63
C GLU A 84 10.80 -6.85 4.46
N TYR A 85 10.25 -5.65 4.34
CA TYR A 85 9.11 -5.21 5.14
C TYR A 85 7.95 -4.75 4.27
N VAL A 86 6.75 -4.90 4.80
CA VAL A 86 5.52 -4.45 4.15
C VAL A 86 4.76 -3.52 5.10
N PHE A 87 4.37 -2.37 4.60
CA PHE A 87 3.38 -1.52 5.27
C PHE A 87 2.07 -1.68 4.52
N HIS A 88 1.08 -2.28 5.16
CA HIS A 88 -0.20 -2.59 4.52
C HIS A 88 -1.29 -1.67 5.07
N CYS A 89 -1.99 -0.98 4.19
CA CYS A 89 -3.18 -0.23 4.56
C CYS A 89 -4.31 -0.52 3.57
N GLU A 90 -5.50 -0.09 3.92
CA GLU A 90 -6.66 -0.24 3.06
C GLU A 90 -6.97 1.08 2.34
N ASP A 91 -7.90 1.04 1.40
CA ASP A 91 -8.23 2.19 0.54
C ASP A 91 -9.02 3.29 1.25
N ASP A 92 -9.41 3.09 2.51
CA ASP A 92 -10.21 4.04 3.29
C ASP A 92 -9.46 4.64 4.49
N TRP A 93 -8.12 4.56 4.50
CA TRP A 93 -7.31 5.14 5.56
C TRP A 93 -6.99 6.60 5.25
N GLU A 94 -6.80 7.38 6.31
CA GLU A 94 -6.33 8.76 6.18
C GLU A 94 -5.20 8.96 7.19
N PHE A 95 -4.03 9.38 6.69
CA PHE A 95 -2.85 9.61 7.54
C PHE A 95 -2.87 11.07 8.03
N LEU A 96 -2.61 11.26 9.31
CA LEU A 96 -2.79 12.57 9.96
C LEU A 96 -1.50 13.17 10.52
N ARG A 97 -0.41 12.39 10.56
CA ARG A 97 0.88 12.86 11.10
C ARG A 97 2.02 12.02 10.56
N GLU A 98 3.24 12.57 10.69
CA GLU A 98 4.45 11.91 10.24
C GLU A 98 4.91 10.81 11.20
N GLY A 99 5.85 9.97 10.74
CA GLY A 99 6.57 9.03 11.59
C GLY A 99 5.92 7.67 11.81
N PHE A 100 4.82 7.35 11.14
CA PHE A 100 4.09 6.09 11.38
C PHE A 100 4.91 4.86 10.99
N ILE A 101 5.66 4.91 9.89
CA ILE A 101 6.49 3.77 9.48
C ILE A 101 7.72 3.67 10.38
N GLU A 102 8.36 4.79 10.67
CA GLU A 102 9.52 4.82 11.54
C GLU A 102 9.23 4.23 12.91
N LYS A 103 8.11 4.60 13.52
CA LYS A 103 7.69 4.03 14.81
C LYS A 103 7.44 2.54 14.74
N SER A 104 6.79 2.09 13.68
CA SER A 104 6.52 0.67 13.48
C SER A 104 7.82 -0.10 13.31
N MET A 105 8.77 0.42 12.55
CA MET A 105 10.08 -0.20 12.36
C MET A 105 10.85 -0.30 13.66
N ASP A 106 10.83 0.74 14.49
CA ASP A 106 11.48 0.73 15.79
C ASP A 106 10.93 -0.38 16.68
N MET A 107 9.61 -0.55 16.70
CA MET A 107 8.97 -1.62 17.48
C MET A 107 9.38 -3.01 17.00
N LEU A 108 9.44 -3.22 15.68
CA LEU A 108 9.86 -4.50 15.11
C LEU A 108 11.31 -4.83 15.45
N LYS A 109 12.19 -3.82 15.49
CA LYS A 109 13.61 -4.01 15.77
C LYS A 109 13.89 -4.22 17.26
N GLU A 110 13.08 -3.62 18.14
CA GLU A 110 13.28 -3.74 19.59
C GLU A 110 12.99 -5.14 20.11
N ASP A 111 12.02 -5.83 19.50
CA ASP A 111 11.64 -7.16 19.97
C ASP A 111 11.57 -8.13 18.79
N PRO A 112 12.54 -9.06 18.67
CA PRO A 112 12.55 -10.01 17.55
C PRO A 112 11.37 -10.97 17.53
N LYS A 113 10.56 -11.01 18.59
CA LYS A 113 9.35 -11.83 18.62
C LYS A 113 8.17 -11.17 17.94
N ILE A 114 8.22 -9.85 17.73
CA ILE A 114 7.15 -9.13 17.04
C ILE A 114 7.31 -9.28 15.54
N ALA A 115 6.31 -9.86 14.88
CA ALA A 115 6.28 -10.02 13.43
C ALA A 115 5.39 -8.98 12.75
N VAL A 116 4.40 -8.45 13.46
CA VAL A 116 3.42 -7.48 12.95
C VAL A 116 3.17 -6.42 14.02
N VAL A 117 3.07 -5.19 13.57
CA VAL A 117 2.78 -4.05 14.45
C VAL A 117 1.42 -3.46 14.13
#